data_f4dda521285edb87ee1b2a9c7bf9247a
#
_entry.id   f4dda521285edb87ee1b2a9c7bf9247a
#
_cell.length_a   1.000
_cell.length_b   1.000
_cell.length_c   1.000
_cell.angle_alpha   90.00
_cell.angle_beta   90.00
_cell.angle_gamma   90.00
#
_symmetry.space_group_name_H-M   'P 1'
#
loop_
_entity.id
_entity.type
_entity.pdbx_description
1 polymer ?
#
loop_
_entity_poly.entity_id
_entity_poly.type
_entity_poly.pdbx_seq_one_letter_code
_entity_poly.pdbx_strand_id
1 'polypeptide(L)'
;MRRETKKNLLLAGALALCFVFTLGICLSALVQTAVDTQNITVVLDAGHGGIDGGVTGVNTGVKESEINLDIVKKLQVYLEQAGSNVALTR
;
A
#
# COMPACT_ATOMS: atom_id res chain seq x y z
N MET A 1 -47.68 -28.88 -10.67
CA MET A 1 -47.50 -27.53 -10.12
C MET A 1 -46.71 -27.52 -8.79
N ARG A 2 -47.12 -28.23 -7.79
CA ARG A 2 -46.41 -28.27 -6.49
C ARG A 2 -44.97 -28.81 -6.53
N ARG A 3 -44.62 -29.68 -7.46
CA ARG A 3 -43.29 -30.30 -7.59
C ARG A 3 -42.28 -29.32 -8.24
N GLU A 4 -42.73 -28.59 -9.24
CA GLU A 4 -41.87 -27.61 -9.95
C GLU A 4 -41.57 -26.36 -9.11
N THR A 5 -42.53 -25.89 -8.33
CA THR A 5 -42.31 -24.78 -7.38
C THR A 5 -41.31 -25.14 -6.28
N LYS A 6 -41.35 -26.40 -5.77
CA LYS A 6 -40.34 -26.83 -4.80
C LYS A 6 -38.94 -26.98 -5.38
N LYS A 7 -38.81 -27.47 -6.62
CA LYS A 7 -37.53 -27.55 -7.32
C LYS A 7 -36.94 -26.14 -7.57
N ASN A 8 -37.77 -25.20 -8.03
CA ASN A 8 -37.35 -23.83 -8.29
C ASN A 8 -36.93 -23.12 -6.99
N LEU A 9 -37.63 -23.39 -5.89
CA LEU A 9 -37.29 -22.81 -4.58
C LEU A 9 -35.94 -23.38 -4.06
N LEU A 10 -35.73 -24.69 -4.23
CA LEU A 10 -34.46 -25.34 -3.87
C LEU A 10 -33.30 -24.83 -4.72
N LEU A 11 -33.51 -24.62 -6.02
CA LEU A 11 -32.51 -24.07 -6.94
C LEU A 11 -32.16 -22.63 -6.58
N ALA A 12 -33.15 -21.80 -6.28
CA ALA A 12 -32.95 -20.43 -5.85
C ALA A 12 -32.18 -20.35 -4.53
N GLY A 13 -32.49 -21.24 -3.58
CA GLY A 13 -31.78 -21.33 -2.31
C GLY A 13 -30.31 -21.75 -2.50
N ALA A 14 -30.03 -22.72 -3.37
CA ALA A 14 -28.68 -23.16 -3.67
C ALA A 14 -27.86 -22.05 -4.35
N LEU A 15 -28.45 -21.32 -5.30
CA LEU A 15 -27.80 -20.19 -5.97
C LEU A 15 -27.49 -19.04 -4.98
N ALA A 16 -28.42 -18.72 -4.08
CA ALA A 16 -28.20 -17.72 -3.04
C ALA A 16 -27.06 -18.09 -2.09
N LEU A 17 -26.98 -19.36 -1.68
CA LEU A 17 -25.91 -19.89 -0.85
C LEU A 17 -24.55 -19.82 -1.56
N CYS A 18 -24.47 -20.20 -2.84
CA CYS A 18 -23.27 -20.07 -3.65
C CYS A 18 -22.82 -18.61 -3.76
N PHE A 19 -23.75 -17.69 -3.96
CA PHE A 19 -23.43 -16.25 -4.07
C PHE A 19 -22.87 -15.69 -2.76
N VAL A 20 -23.45 -16.02 -1.63
CA VAL A 20 -22.96 -15.61 -0.30
C VAL A 20 -21.56 -16.19 -0.02
N PHE A 21 -21.35 -17.46 -0.40
CA PHE A 21 -20.07 -18.13 -0.19
C PHE A 21 -18.95 -17.54 -1.05
N THR A 22 -19.23 -17.27 -2.33
CA THR A 22 -18.26 -16.61 -3.23
C THR A 22 -17.96 -15.19 -2.82
N LEU A 23 -18.96 -14.44 -2.35
CA LEU A 23 -18.77 -13.09 -1.83
C LEU A 23 -17.88 -13.09 -0.58
N GLY A 24 -18.09 -14.05 0.32
CA GLY A 24 -17.27 -14.24 1.52
C GLY A 24 -15.81 -14.53 1.21
N ILE A 25 -15.54 -15.40 0.22
CA ILE A 25 -14.18 -15.71 -0.23
C ILE A 25 -13.51 -14.48 -0.86
N CYS A 26 -14.22 -13.73 -1.71
CA CYS A 26 -13.71 -12.49 -2.29
C CYS A 26 -13.37 -11.44 -1.23
N LEU A 27 -14.21 -11.27 -0.23
CA LEU A 27 -13.97 -10.31 0.86
C LEU A 27 -12.75 -10.70 1.70
N SER A 28 -12.61 -11.99 2.02
CA SER A 28 -11.44 -12.48 2.77
C SER A 28 -10.13 -12.35 2.00
N ALA A 29 -10.15 -12.55 0.68
CA ALA A 29 -8.99 -12.33 -0.18
C ALA A 29 -8.56 -10.86 -0.24
N LEU A 30 -9.51 -9.91 -0.25
CA LEU A 30 -9.23 -8.48 -0.18
C LEU A 30 -8.58 -8.05 1.14
N VAL A 31 -8.95 -8.67 2.26
CA VAL A 31 -8.38 -8.38 3.57
C VAL A 31 -6.95 -8.93 3.72
N GLN A 32 -6.62 -10.04 3.05
CA GLN A 32 -5.29 -10.65 3.11
C GLN A 32 -4.24 -9.95 2.25
N THR A 33 -4.62 -9.08 1.32
CA THR A 33 -3.67 -8.30 0.51
C THR A 33 -3.17 -7.03 1.20
N ALA A 34 -3.72 -6.67 2.35
CA ALA A 34 -3.13 -5.63 3.20
C ALA A 34 -1.86 -6.21 3.84
N VAL A 35 -0.71 -5.96 3.23
CA VAL A 35 0.59 -6.21 3.87
C VAL A 35 0.59 -5.45 5.19
N ASP A 36 0.80 -6.17 6.29
CA ASP A 36 0.96 -5.53 7.60
C ASP A 36 2.31 -4.79 7.61
N THR A 37 2.26 -3.52 7.24
CA THR A 37 3.43 -2.64 7.22
C THR A 37 3.76 -2.04 8.59
N GLN A 38 2.92 -2.30 9.59
CA GLN A 38 3.04 -1.68 10.92
C GLN A 38 4.29 -2.10 11.70
N ASN A 39 4.91 -3.24 11.32
CA ASN A 39 6.12 -3.73 11.96
C ASN A 39 7.37 -3.57 11.07
N ILE A 40 7.25 -2.92 9.94
CA ILE A 40 8.38 -2.68 9.03
C ILE A 40 9.02 -1.35 9.40
N THR A 41 10.32 -1.37 9.64
CA THR A 41 11.13 -0.16 9.78
C THR A 41 11.91 0.06 8.48
N VAL A 42 11.70 1.20 7.86
CA VAL A 42 12.41 1.62 6.65
C VAL A 42 13.45 2.67 7.03
N VAL A 43 14.69 2.43 6.69
CA VAL A 43 15.76 3.41 6.85
C VAL A 43 15.96 4.13 5.51
N LEU A 44 15.83 5.45 5.53
CA LEU A 44 16.03 6.29 4.36
C LEU A 44 17.36 7.04 4.49
N ASP A 45 18.22 6.86 3.51
CA ASP A 45 19.52 7.51 3.42
C ASP A 45 19.52 8.49 2.25
N ALA A 46 19.49 9.79 2.55
CA ALA A 46 19.60 10.83 1.54
C ALA A 46 21.06 10.94 1.10
N GLY A 47 21.34 10.59 -0.16
CA GLY A 47 22.68 10.64 -0.73
C GLY A 47 23.28 12.04 -0.68
N HIS A 48 24.59 12.11 -0.50
CA HIS A 48 25.38 13.31 -0.25
C HIS A 48 24.98 14.01 1.06
N GLY A 49 25.56 15.14 1.36
CA GLY A 49 25.22 15.94 2.55
C GLY A 49 26.45 16.54 3.23
N GLY A 50 26.22 17.52 4.12
CA GLY A 50 27.29 18.23 4.80
C GLY A 50 28.22 18.95 3.80
N ILE A 51 29.51 18.64 3.85
CA ILE A 51 30.51 19.22 2.93
C ILE A 51 30.33 18.69 1.50
N ASP A 52 29.89 17.46 1.34
CA ASP A 52 29.61 16.87 0.02
C ASP A 52 28.21 17.27 -0.46
N GLY A 53 28.16 18.26 -1.31
CA GLY A 53 26.92 18.72 -1.93
C GLY A 53 26.46 17.86 -3.13
N GLY A 54 27.31 16.97 -3.62
CA GLY A 54 27.08 16.29 -4.91
C GLY A 54 27.20 17.27 -6.07
N VAL A 55 26.54 16.98 -7.17
CA VAL A 55 26.49 17.86 -8.34
C VAL A 55 25.69 19.13 -8.03
N THR A 56 26.15 20.23 -8.56
CA THR A 56 25.43 21.52 -8.47
C THR A 56 24.86 21.89 -9.84
N GLY A 57 23.57 22.20 -9.87
CA GLY A 57 22.88 22.59 -11.10
C GLY A 57 23.49 23.90 -11.68
N VAL A 58 23.93 23.81 -12.94
CA VAL A 58 24.63 24.94 -13.61
C VAL A 58 23.79 26.21 -13.67
N ASN A 59 22.48 26.05 -13.90
CA ASN A 59 21.56 27.19 -14.04
C ASN A 59 20.83 27.56 -12.75
N THR A 60 20.71 26.62 -11.83
CA THR A 60 19.89 26.79 -10.61
C THR A 60 20.72 27.02 -9.35
N GLY A 61 21.95 26.55 -9.34
CA GLY A 61 22.81 26.57 -8.16
C GLY A 61 22.37 25.56 -7.08
N VAL A 62 21.33 24.78 -7.33
CA VAL A 62 20.80 23.79 -6.37
C VAL A 62 21.74 22.60 -6.31
N LYS A 63 22.03 22.15 -5.09
CA LYS A 63 22.89 21.00 -4.85
C LYS A 63 22.08 19.70 -4.88
N GLU A 64 22.69 18.65 -5.41
CA GLU A 64 22.10 17.28 -5.43
C GLU A 64 21.69 16.82 -4.03
N SER A 65 22.50 17.10 -3.01
CA SER A 65 22.20 16.76 -1.61
C SER A 65 20.90 17.40 -1.10
N GLU A 66 20.56 18.59 -1.56
CA GLU A 66 19.32 19.29 -1.17
C GLU A 66 18.11 18.61 -1.81
N ILE A 67 18.23 18.23 -3.09
CA ILE A 67 17.17 17.50 -3.82
C ILE A 67 16.95 16.13 -3.19
N ASN A 68 18.03 15.41 -2.91
CA ASN A 68 17.94 14.09 -2.29
C ASN A 68 17.25 14.15 -0.92
N LEU A 69 17.58 15.13 -0.10
CA LEU A 69 16.96 15.32 1.20
C LEU A 69 15.47 15.68 1.09
N ASP A 70 15.09 16.51 0.14
CA ASP A 70 13.69 16.87 -0.09
C ASP A 70 12.86 15.66 -0.55
N ILE A 71 13.40 14.84 -1.46
CA ILE A 71 12.77 13.59 -1.90
C ILE A 71 12.57 12.64 -0.72
N VAL A 72 13.60 12.44 0.09
CA VAL A 72 13.57 11.52 1.24
C VAL A 72 12.54 11.98 2.28
N LYS A 73 12.45 13.27 2.59
CA LYS A 73 11.45 13.81 3.51
C LYS A 73 10.01 13.61 2.99
N LYS A 74 9.79 13.77 1.70
CA LYS A 74 8.48 13.50 1.09
C LYS A 74 8.15 12.01 1.15
N LEU A 75 9.11 11.14 0.85
CA LEU A 75 8.93 9.70 0.92
C LEU A 75 8.65 9.22 2.35
N GLN A 76 9.30 9.81 3.34
CA GLN A 76 9.03 9.54 4.76
C GLN A 76 7.55 9.70 5.08
N VAL A 77 6.94 10.83 4.69
CA VAL A 77 5.52 11.10 4.96
C VAL A 77 4.62 10.02 4.35
N TYR A 78 4.89 9.59 3.11
CA TYR A 78 4.10 8.54 2.45
C TYR A 78 4.24 7.18 3.16
N LEU A 79 5.44 6.81 3.56
CA LEU A 79 5.70 5.54 4.25
C LEU A 79 5.07 5.52 5.64
N GLU A 80 5.15 6.60 6.39
CA GLU A 80 4.52 6.74 7.71
C GLU A 80 2.98 6.68 7.60
N GLN A 81 2.40 7.32 6.58
CA GLN A 81 0.97 7.23 6.29
C GLN A 81 0.54 5.80 5.91
N ALA A 82 1.42 5.04 5.28
CA ALA A 82 1.21 3.63 4.97
C ALA A 82 1.38 2.69 6.19
N GLY A 83 1.75 3.24 7.35
CA GLY A 83 1.90 2.49 8.59
C GLY A 83 3.29 1.93 8.88
N SER A 84 4.30 2.30 8.09
CA SER A 84 5.69 1.91 8.34
C SER A 84 6.35 2.84 9.36
N ASN A 85 7.29 2.30 10.14
CA ASN A 85 8.23 3.11 10.91
C ASN A 85 9.33 3.61 9.97
N VAL A 86 9.68 4.89 10.06
CA VAL A 86 10.73 5.45 9.20
C VAL A 86 11.83 6.09 10.04
N ALA A 87 13.07 5.77 9.70
CA ALA A 87 14.26 6.40 10.25
C ALA A 87 15.05 7.08 9.14
N LEU A 88 15.51 8.29 9.38
CA LEU A 88 16.37 9.04 8.47
C LEU A 88 17.81 8.98 8.97
N THR A 89 18.78 8.96 8.04
CA THR A 89 20.21 9.06 8.38
C THR A 89 20.63 10.51 8.62
N ARG A 90 19.91 11.44 8.08
CA ARG A 90 20.12 12.90 8.30
C ARG A 90 18.86 13.72 8.08
#